data_2fef2b87039a81b36ac01b950121b3ab
#
_entry.id   2fef2b87039a81b36ac01b950121b3ab
#
_cell.length_a   1.000
_cell.length_b   1.000
_cell.length_c   1.000
_cell.angle_alpha   90.00
_cell.angle_beta   90.00
_cell.angle_gamma   90.00
#
_symmetry.space_group_name_H-M   'P 1'
#
loop_
_entity.id
_entity.type
_entity.pdbx_description
1 polymer ?
#
loop_
_entity_poly.entity_id
_entity_poly.type
_entity_poly.pdbx_seq_one_letter_code
_entity_poly.pdbx_strand_id
1 'polypeptide(L)'
;MKIGLLSAILPDSSFEEVIDIARENGYKSVELACWPKGKSIRRYAGVTHIDVDNLTEENIEYILDYTKSRKVEIACLGYYPNPLDPDEEKRIFYIEHIKKVILAAAKLGVYRISTFIGKNQFINEEENFDLFKKYWPDIIAFAEENKVQVGIENCPMYFTKDEWPGGQNLASSPFMWKKMFEIIPSDYFGLSYDPSHLYLQRMDYLKPLKEFKDKIFHIHFKDIRLFNDLIDEYGVFTYPLRYMKPKIPGEGGIDWKLFVEELKKIDYQYHACVEIEDKDYEDSFESVKKAIKNSFDNVIKYF
;
A
#
# COMPACT_ATOMS: atom_id res chain seq x y z
N MET A 1 2.34 14.28 -11.36
CA MET A 1 2.21 12.88 -10.88
C MET A 1 3.00 11.93 -11.77
N LYS A 2 3.69 10.91 -11.18
CA LYS A 2 4.46 9.88 -11.92
C LYS A 2 3.85 8.52 -11.65
N ILE A 3 3.82 7.64 -12.67
CA ILE A 3 3.32 6.28 -12.52
C ILE A 3 4.47 5.38 -12.08
N GLY A 4 4.26 4.64 -11.01
CA GLY A 4 5.17 3.66 -10.44
C GLY A 4 4.62 2.24 -10.46
N LEU A 5 5.48 1.28 -10.08
CA LEU A 5 5.15 -0.13 -9.87
C LEU A 5 5.41 -0.50 -8.41
N LEU A 6 4.44 -1.15 -7.75
CA LEU A 6 4.64 -1.78 -6.45
C LEU A 6 5.34 -3.12 -6.67
N SER A 7 6.49 -3.31 -6.05
CA SER A 7 7.42 -4.40 -6.35
C SER A 7 7.01 -5.77 -5.81
N ALA A 8 6.06 -5.84 -4.89
CA ALA A 8 5.67 -7.09 -4.22
C ALA A 8 5.14 -8.18 -5.16
N ILE A 9 4.68 -7.82 -6.37
CA ILE A 9 4.28 -8.77 -7.42
C ILE A 9 5.46 -9.57 -8.00
N LEU A 10 6.69 -9.14 -7.74
CA LEU A 10 7.94 -9.75 -8.20
C LEU A 10 8.72 -10.36 -7.01
N PRO A 11 8.14 -11.31 -6.24
CA PRO A 11 8.68 -11.74 -4.95
C PRO A 11 10.05 -12.43 -5.04
N ASP A 12 10.34 -13.05 -6.17
CA ASP A 12 11.57 -13.82 -6.41
C ASP A 12 12.62 -13.03 -7.22
N SER A 13 12.31 -11.80 -7.62
CA SER A 13 13.21 -10.93 -8.36
C SER A 13 14.17 -10.17 -7.46
N SER A 14 15.38 -9.90 -7.95
CA SER A 14 16.31 -9.02 -7.28
C SER A 14 15.87 -7.55 -7.35
N PHE A 15 16.51 -6.69 -6.57
CA PHE A 15 16.29 -5.24 -6.64
C PHE A 15 16.53 -4.72 -8.07
N GLU A 16 17.61 -5.16 -8.72
CA GLU A 16 17.99 -4.76 -10.07
C GLU A 16 16.94 -5.18 -11.10
N GLU A 17 16.47 -6.42 -11.02
CA GLU A 17 15.43 -6.94 -11.91
C GLU A 17 14.12 -6.16 -11.77
N VAL A 18 13.74 -5.79 -10.54
CA VAL A 18 12.54 -4.94 -10.30
C VAL A 18 12.69 -3.60 -11.00
N ILE A 19 13.83 -2.93 -10.83
CA ILE A 19 14.10 -1.62 -11.43
C ILE A 19 14.13 -1.71 -12.96
N ASP A 20 14.79 -2.74 -13.51
CA ASP A 20 14.88 -2.94 -14.97
C ASP A 20 13.52 -3.27 -15.57
N ILE A 21 12.72 -4.14 -14.96
CA ILE A 21 11.35 -4.45 -15.38
C ILE A 21 10.47 -3.19 -15.36
N ALA A 22 10.54 -2.40 -14.28
CA ALA A 22 9.78 -1.16 -14.20
C ALA A 22 10.15 -0.21 -15.35
N ARG A 23 11.44 0.01 -15.57
CA ARG A 23 11.95 0.87 -16.68
C ARG A 23 11.49 0.38 -18.04
N GLU A 24 11.67 -0.91 -18.34
CA GLU A 24 11.33 -1.53 -19.63
C GLU A 24 9.85 -1.38 -19.98
N ASN A 25 8.98 -1.40 -18.96
CA ASN A 25 7.54 -1.22 -19.12
C ASN A 25 7.07 0.24 -19.05
N GLY A 26 8.00 1.22 -18.94
CA GLY A 26 7.68 2.64 -19.01
C GLY A 26 7.42 3.33 -17.65
N TYR A 27 7.41 2.60 -16.54
CA TYR A 27 7.26 3.16 -15.21
C TYR A 27 8.40 4.12 -14.86
N LYS A 28 8.09 5.16 -14.10
CA LYS A 28 9.04 6.21 -13.70
C LYS A 28 9.46 6.10 -12.26
N SER A 29 8.80 5.27 -11.50
CA SER A 29 9.10 5.04 -10.10
C SER A 29 8.71 3.63 -9.65
N VAL A 30 9.16 3.26 -8.46
CA VAL A 30 8.80 2.01 -7.80
C VAL A 30 8.46 2.27 -6.33
N GLU A 31 7.52 1.51 -5.81
CA GLU A 31 7.39 1.27 -4.39
C GLU A 31 8.09 -0.05 -4.07
N LEU A 32 9.09 -0.01 -3.19
CA LEU A 32 9.93 -1.17 -2.88
C LEU A 32 9.49 -1.84 -1.59
N ALA A 33 9.28 -3.15 -1.66
CA ALA A 33 8.92 -3.98 -0.51
C ALA A 33 10.11 -4.12 0.46
N CYS A 34 9.85 -3.91 1.75
CA CYS A 34 10.83 -3.89 2.83
C CYS A 34 10.47 -4.84 3.98
N TRP A 35 9.91 -5.99 3.68
CA TRP A 35 9.61 -6.99 4.70
C TRP A 35 10.89 -7.56 5.31
N PRO A 36 10.87 -7.99 6.59
CA PRO A 36 11.94 -8.82 7.12
C PRO A 36 12.12 -10.07 6.26
N LYS A 37 13.36 -10.48 6.04
CA LYS A 37 13.64 -11.71 5.31
C LYS A 37 13.02 -12.93 6.01
N GLY A 38 12.25 -13.72 5.27
CA GLY A 38 11.62 -14.93 5.80
C GLY A 38 10.42 -15.38 5.01
N LYS A 39 9.87 -16.54 5.38
CA LYS A 39 8.64 -17.03 4.78
C LYS A 39 7.43 -16.46 5.52
N SER A 40 6.44 -15.99 4.78
CA SER A 40 5.15 -15.57 5.31
C SER A 40 4.02 -16.47 4.77
N ILE A 41 2.99 -16.65 5.58
CA ILE A 41 1.77 -17.35 5.17
C ILE A 41 0.89 -16.42 4.31
N ARG A 42 0.98 -15.11 4.57
CA ARG A 42 0.20 -14.09 3.87
C ARG A 42 0.82 -13.79 2.50
N ARG A 43 -0.01 -13.76 1.47
CA ARG A 43 0.36 -13.42 0.09
C ARG A 43 1.10 -12.08 0.06
N TYR A 44 2.20 -12.01 -0.66
CA TYR A 44 3.11 -10.86 -0.80
C TYR A 44 3.81 -10.39 0.48
N ALA A 45 3.49 -10.93 1.65
CA ALA A 45 4.28 -10.67 2.84
C ALA A 45 5.60 -11.45 2.77
N GLY A 46 6.66 -10.87 3.34
CA GLY A 46 8.01 -11.46 3.31
C GLY A 46 8.82 -11.11 2.07
N VAL A 47 8.28 -10.34 1.12
CA VAL A 47 9.03 -9.82 -0.04
C VAL A 47 9.99 -8.73 0.42
N THR A 48 11.27 -8.85 0.07
CA THR A 48 12.32 -7.94 0.51
C THR A 48 13.17 -7.51 -0.68
N HIS A 49 12.92 -6.32 -1.21
CA HIS A 49 13.79 -5.71 -2.23
C HIS A 49 14.76 -4.71 -1.64
N ILE A 50 14.46 -4.15 -0.46
CA ILE A 50 15.40 -3.39 0.37
C ILE A 50 15.51 -4.07 1.73
N ASP A 51 16.69 -4.59 2.06
CA ASP A 51 17.00 -5.17 3.36
C ASP A 51 17.36 -4.07 4.35
N VAL A 52 16.35 -3.57 5.08
CA VAL A 52 16.52 -2.48 6.02
C VAL A 52 17.35 -2.85 7.27
N ASP A 53 17.48 -4.15 7.56
CA ASP A 53 18.29 -4.63 8.68
C ASP A 53 19.80 -4.59 8.38
N ASN A 54 20.18 -4.65 7.09
CA ASN A 54 21.57 -4.71 6.63
C ASN A 54 21.92 -3.57 5.64
N LEU A 55 21.28 -2.41 5.75
CA LEU A 55 21.49 -1.27 4.86
C LEU A 55 22.74 -0.49 5.24
N THR A 56 23.89 -0.83 4.61
CA THR A 56 25.16 -0.14 4.75
C THR A 56 25.26 1.10 3.87
N GLU A 57 26.22 1.99 4.11
CA GLU A 57 26.49 3.16 3.25
C GLU A 57 26.79 2.73 1.80
N GLU A 58 27.55 1.65 1.61
CA GLU A 58 27.86 1.09 0.29
C GLU A 58 26.58 0.61 -0.43
N ASN A 59 25.67 -0.06 0.28
CA ASN A 59 24.38 -0.47 -0.28
C ASN A 59 23.53 0.74 -0.65
N ILE A 60 23.53 1.80 0.15
CA ILE A 60 22.78 3.03 -0.13
C ILE A 60 23.31 3.67 -1.43
N GLU A 61 24.63 3.87 -1.52
CA GLU A 61 25.27 4.41 -2.72
C GLU A 61 24.90 3.58 -3.97
N TYR A 62 25.05 2.27 -3.87
CA TYR A 62 24.70 1.36 -4.96
C TYR A 62 23.24 1.49 -5.42
N ILE A 63 22.28 1.47 -4.47
CA ILE A 63 20.85 1.61 -4.74
C ILE A 63 20.55 2.93 -5.46
N LEU A 64 21.11 4.03 -4.96
CA LEU A 64 20.90 5.36 -5.54
C LEU A 64 21.50 5.48 -6.93
N ASP A 65 22.71 4.99 -7.15
CA ASP A 65 23.36 5.01 -8.46
C ASP A 65 22.63 4.12 -9.47
N TYR A 66 22.18 2.94 -9.04
CA TYR A 66 21.45 2.03 -9.92
C TYR A 66 20.12 2.65 -10.38
N THR A 67 19.29 3.14 -9.45
CA THR A 67 18.02 3.78 -9.77
C THR A 67 18.19 5.02 -10.65
N LYS A 68 19.19 5.85 -10.35
CA LYS A 68 19.55 7.03 -11.15
C LYS A 68 19.96 6.66 -12.57
N SER A 69 20.82 5.63 -12.73
CA SER A 69 21.26 5.14 -14.03
C SER A 69 20.11 4.65 -14.91
N ARG A 70 19.07 4.11 -14.30
CA ARG A 70 17.85 3.61 -14.95
C ARG A 70 16.77 4.67 -15.10
N LYS A 71 16.93 5.84 -14.49
CA LYS A 71 15.92 6.92 -14.45
C LYS A 71 14.58 6.45 -13.87
N VAL A 72 14.65 5.60 -12.85
CA VAL A 72 13.50 5.12 -12.05
C VAL A 72 13.68 5.62 -10.63
N GLU A 73 12.70 6.33 -10.08
CA GLU A 73 12.77 6.88 -8.72
C GLU A 73 12.19 5.89 -7.72
N ILE A 74 12.65 5.93 -6.48
CA ILE A 74 11.98 5.25 -5.38
C ILE A 74 10.87 6.19 -4.86
N ALA A 75 9.63 5.82 -5.12
CA ALA A 75 8.45 6.60 -4.72
C ALA A 75 8.15 6.46 -3.22
N CYS A 76 8.32 5.24 -2.72
CA CYS A 76 7.91 4.84 -1.38
C CYS A 76 8.63 3.56 -0.97
N LEU A 77 8.82 3.34 0.33
CA LEU A 77 9.17 2.04 0.89
C LEU A 77 7.92 1.42 1.55
N GLY A 78 7.58 0.19 1.15
CA GLY A 78 6.36 -0.49 1.57
C GLY A 78 6.61 -1.62 2.59
N TYR A 79 5.90 -1.58 3.71
CA TYR A 79 5.86 -2.64 4.71
C TYR A 79 4.50 -2.67 5.39
N TYR A 80 3.74 -3.74 5.26
CA TYR A 80 2.32 -3.83 5.60
C TYR A 80 2.01 -4.88 6.69
N PRO A 81 2.54 -4.71 7.93
CA PRO A 81 2.28 -5.61 9.05
C PRO A 81 0.96 -5.28 9.74
N ASN A 82 0.68 -5.97 10.84
CA ASN A 82 -0.34 -5.57 11.80
C ASN A 82 0.29 -5.01 13.09
N PRO A 83 0.68 -3.72 13.17
CA PRO A 83 1.31 -3.14 14.36
C PRO A 83 0.36 -2.94 15.56
N LEU A 84 -0.89 -3.38 15.46
CA LEU A 84 -1.83 -3.53 16.58
C LEU A 84 -2.23 -4.99 16.79
N ASP A 85 -1.38 -5.93 16.40
CA ASP A 85 -1.60 -7.37 16.59
C ASP A 85 -1.94 -7.70 18.06
N PRO A 86 -2.88 -8.61 18.32
CA PRO A 86 -3.21 -9.04 19.69
C PRO A 86 -2.00 -9.61 20.44
N ASP A 87 -1.07 -10.25 19.73
CA ASP A 87 0.20 -10.74 20.27
C ASP A 87 1.17 -9.55 20.45
N GLU A 88 1.55 -9.30 21.72
CA GLU A 88 2.39 -8.16 22.07
C GLU A 88 3.83 -8.27 21.50
N GLU A 89 4.41 -9.45 21.45
CA GLU A 89 5.74 -9.67 20.91
C GLU A 89 5.77 -9.34 19.40
N LYS A 90 4.76 -9.82 18.67
CA LYS A 90 4.59 -9.48 17.24
C LYS A 90 4.36 -7.98 17.04
N ARG A 91 3.51 -7.38 17.87
CA ARG A 91 3.22 -5.94 17.82
C ARG A 91 4.49 -5.12 17.97
N ILE A 92 5.29 -5.40 18.99
CA ILE A 92 6.58 -4.72 19.21
C ILE A 92 7.53 -4.94 18.04
N PHE A 93 7.67 -6.16 17.56
CA PHE A 93 8.48 -6.50 16.40
C PHE A 93 8.08 -5.69 15.16
N TYR A 94 6.78 -5.61 14.87
CA TYR A 94 6.27 -4.87 13.72
C TYR A 94 6.52 -3.36 13.85
N ILE A 95 6.31 -2.78 15.02
CA ILE A 95 6.58 -1.36 15.30
C ILE A 95 8.06 -1.04 15.11
N GLU A 96 8.94 -1.85 15.67
CA GLU A 96 10.38 -1.62 15.54
C GLU A 96 10.85 -1.78 14.08
N HIS A 97 10.27 -2.70 13.31
CA HIS A 97 10.61 -2.81 11.89
C HIS A 97 10.06 -1.63 11.07
N ILE A 98 8.87 -1.09 11.38
CA ILE A 98 8.39 0.16 10.78
C ILE A 98 9.39 1.30 11.01
N LYS A 99 9.94 1.45 12.22
CA LYS A 99 10.97 2.45 12.51
C LYS A 99 12.24 2.25 11.68
N LYS A 100 12.66 0.99 11.47
CA LYS A 100 13.79 0.69 10.56
C LYS A 100 13.50 1.08 9.11
N VAL A 101 12.26 0.86 8.62
CA VAL A 101 11.85 1.30 7.28
C VAL A 101 11.85 2.83 7.18
N ILE A 102 11.42 3.55 8.22
CA ILE A 102 11.51 5.02 8.29
C ILE A 102 12.97 5.48 8.19
N LEU A 103 13.88 4.88 8.96
CA LEU A 103 15.32 5.21 8.90
C LEU A 103 15.93 4.91 7.53
N ALA A 104 15.57 3.77 6.93
CA ALA A 104 16.03 3.41 5.61
C ALA A 104 15.54 4.40 4.55
N ALA A 105 14.26 4.83 4.63
CA ALA A 105 13.70 5.85 3.77
C ALA A 105 14.48 7.18 3.90
N ALA A 106 14.73 7.64 5.12
CA ALA A 106 15.52 8.85 5.36
C ALA A 106 16.93 8.77 4.76
N LYS A 107 17.64 7.64 4.95
CA LYS A 107 18.99 7.41 4.42
C LYS A 107 19.02 7.37 2.88
N LEU A 108 18.00 6.81 2.26
CA LEU A 108 17.84 6.74 0.80
C LEU A 108 17.32 8.04 0.18
N GLY A 109 17.02 9.08 0.99
CA GLY A 109 16.39 10.30 0.50
C GLY A 109 14.95 10.08 -0.02
N VAL A 110 14.30 9.02 0.43
CA VAL A 110 12.90 8.70 0.13
C VAL A 110 12.03 9.31 1.21
N TYR A 111 11.13 10.20 0.82
CA TYR A 111 10.37 11.00 1.80
C TYR A 111 9.10 10.29 2.32
N ARG A 112 8.85 9.04 1.92
CA ARG A 112 7.60 8.33 2.23
C ARG A 112 7.82 6.86 2.52
N ILE A 113 7.04 6.36 3.48
CA ILE A 113 6.77 4.94 3.65
C ILE A 113 5.26 4.69 3.53
N SER A 114 4.89 3.46 3.16
CA SER A 114 3.51 2.99 3.16
C SER A 114 3.37 1.78 4.07
N THR A 115 2.30 1.77 4.90
CA THR A 115 2.08 0.72 5.89
C THR A 115 0.60 0.61 6.28
N PHE A 116 0.25 -0.32 7.18
CA PHE A 116 -1.06 -0.41 7.81
C PHE A 116 -1.06 0.16 9.23
N ILE A 117 -2.23 0.63 9.69
CA ILE A 117 -2.44 0.94 11.11
C ILE A 117 -2.44 -0.33 11.95
N GLY A 118 -2.95 -1.41 11.39
CA GLY A 118 -3.23 -2.62 12.12
C GLY A 118 -4.55 -2.58 12.90
N LYS A 119 -4.92 -3.71 13.46
CA LYS A 119 -6.12 -3.87 14.30
C LYS A 119 -6.04 -5.16 15.09
N ASN A 120 -6.45 -5.13 16.33
CA ASN A 120 -6.78 -6.33 17.08
C ASN A 120 -8.24 -6.71 16.78
N GLN A 121 -8.47 -7.78 16.03
CA GLN A 121 -9.80 -8.22 15.61
C GLN A 121 -10.65 -8.81 16.77
N PHE A 122 -10.09 -9.03 17.95
CA PHE A 122 -10.78 -9.65 19.09
C PHE A 122 -11.36 -8.63 20.07
N ILE A 123 -11.12 -7.34 19.86
CA ILE A 123 -11.63 -6.24 20.67
C ILE A 123 -12.45 -5.27 19.81
N ASN A 124 -13.26 -4.44 20.47
CA ASN A 124 -14.13 -3.49 19.77
C ASN A 124 -13.36 -2.29 19.19
N GLU A 125 -14.07 -1.40 18.49
CA GLU A 125 -13.49 -0.22 17.85
C GLU A 125 -12.86 0.74 18.85
N GLU A 126 -13.51 1.00 19.98
CA GLU A 126 -13.04 1.96 20.99
C GLU A 126 -11.73 1.48 21.63
N GLU A 127 -11.66 0.22 22.02
CA GLU A 127 -10.45 -0.42 22.53
C GLU A 127 -9.31 -0.43 21.48
N ASN A 128 -9.62 -0.58 20.18
CA ASN A 128 -8.63 -0.45 19.12
C ASN A 128 -8.10 0.99 18.99
N PHE A 129 -8.94 2.01 19.19
CA PHE A 129 -8.47 3.40 19.26
C PHE A 129 -7.62 3.67 20.49
N ASP A 130 -7.83 2.98 21.60
CA ASP A 130 -6.95 3.10 22.77
C ASP A 130 -5.57 2.47 22.50
N LEU A 131 -5.52 1.33 21.79
CA LEU A 131 -4.23 0.79 21.28
C LEU A 131 -3.55 1.75 20.29
N PHE A 132 -4.30 2.34 19.38
CA PHE A 132 -3.80 3.34 18.44
C PHE A 132 -3.17 4.53 19.17
N LYS A 133 -3.87 5.13 20.13
CA LYS A 133 -3.37 6.24 20.97
C LYS A 133 -2.11 5.86 21.76
N LYS A 134 -1.98 4.59 22.14
CA LYS A 134 -0.83 4.10 22.92
C LYS A 134 0.44 3.97 22.07
N TYR A 135 0.36 3.50 20.82
CA TYR A 135 1.53 3.11 20.04
C TYR A 135 1.84 4.04 18.87
N TRP A 136 0.84 4.58 18.21
CA TRP A 136 1.05 5.32 16.97
C TRP A 136 1.66 6.71 17.12
N PRO A 137 1.38 7.50 18.19
CA PRO A 137 2.02 8.80 18.37
C PRO A 137 3.55 8.72 18.35
N ASP A 138 4.16 7.72 18.99
CA ASP A 138 5.61 7.54 19.02
C ASP A 138 6.18 7.17 17.63
N ILE A 139 5.45 6.39 16.83
CA ILE A 139 5.85 6.06 15.46
C ILE A 139 5.86 7.32 14.59
N ILE A 140 4.83 8.17 14.72
CA ILE A 140 4.72 9.38 13.91
C ILE A 140 5.73 10.43 14.38
N ALA A 141 5.94 10.61 15.69
CA ALA A 141 7.00 11.49 16.20
C ALA A 141 8.37 11.08 15.66
N PHE A 142 8.67 9.78 15.63
CA PHE A 142 9.91 9.26 15.05
C PHE A 142 10.00 9.53 13.54
N ALA A 143 8.89 9.46 12.81
CA ALA A 143 8.84 9.78 11.39
C ALA A 143 9.07 11.28 11.14
N GLU A 144 8.50 12.17 11.97
CA GLU A 144 8.72 13.63 11.93
C GLU A 144 10.21 13.97 12.14
N GLU A 145 10.84 13.40 13.16
CA GLU A 145 12.28 13.59 13.44
C GLU A 145 13.15 13.22 12.22
N ASN A 146 12.76 12.18 11.50
CA ASN A 146 13.47 11.70 10.31
C ASN A 146 12.98 12.33 8.99
N LYS A 147 11.98 13.23 9.03
CA LYS A 147 11.38 13.91 7.87
C LYS A 147 10.79 12.95 6.83
N VAL A 148 10.20 11.85 7.29
CA VAL A 148 9.58 10.83 6.46
C VAL A 148 8.07 10.80 6.72
N GLN A 149 7.26 10.95 5.68
CA GLN A 149 5.81 10.85 5.74
C GLN A 149 5.39 9.38 5.83
N VAL A 150 4.42 9.09 6.67
CA VAL A 150 3.82 7.76 6.82
C VAL A 150 2.44 7.77 6.19
N GLY A 151 2.31 7.10 5.05
CA GLY A 151 1.04 6.86 4.38
C GLY A 151 0.40 5.56 4.87
N ILE A 152 -0.86 5.64 5.28
CA ILE A 152 -1.61 4.45 5.72
C ILE A 152 -2.50 3.97 4.58
N GLU A 153 -2.31 2.72 4.18
CA GLU A 153 -3.19 2.10 3.21
C GLU A 153 -4.55 1.74 3.84
N ASN A 154 -5.60 2.02 3.10
CA ASN A 154 -6.98 1.86 3.55
C ASN A 154 -7.56 0.45 3.32
N CYS A 155 -6.71 -0.55 3.10
CA CYS A 155 -7.11 -1.94 2.95
C CYS A 155 -7.75 -2.46 4.25
N PRO A 156 -8.98 -3.02 4.23
CA PRO A 156 -9.62 -3.56 5.43
C PRO A 156 -9.04 -4.90 5.90
N MET A 157 -8.20 -5.55 5.10
CA MET A 157 -7.51 -6.80 5.42
C MET A 157 -8.43 -8.00 5.70
N TYR A 158 -9.35 -8.30 4.77
CA TYR A 158 -10.24 -9.47 4.82
C TYR A 158 -9.76 -10.64 3.94
N PHE A 159 -8.48 -11.01 4.06
CA PHE A 159 -7.88 -12.00 3.14
C PHE A 159 -7.86 -13.42 3.68
N THR A 160 -7.99 -13.61 4.99
CA THR A 160 -8.03 -14.93 5.62
C THR A 160 -9.36 -15.15 6.35
N LYS A 161 -9.71 -16.43 6.57
CA LYS A 161 -10.94 -16.79 7.28
C LYS A 161 -10.97 -16.30 8.73
N ASP A 162 -9.81 -15.99 9.30
CA ASP A 162 -9.67 -15.58 10.69
C ASP A 162 -9.80 -14.05 10.87
N GLU A 163 -9.87 -13.31 9.77
CA GLU A 163 -9.99 -11.83 9.78
C GLU A 163 -11.43 -11.34 9.87
N TRP A 164 -12.39 -12.17 9.52
CA TRP A 164 -13.80 -11.82 9.62
C TRP A 164 -14.34 -11.94 11.06
N PRO A 165 -15.23 -11.01 11.50
CA PRO A 165 -15.78 -9.85 10.76
C PRO A 165 -14.94 -8.57 10.88
N GLY A 166 -13.85 -8.59 11.58
CA GLY A 166 -13.17 -7.38 12.02
C GLY A 166 -12.10 -6.82 11.09
N GLY A 167 -11.50 -7.66 10.25
CA GLY A 167 -10.30 -7.30 9.50
C GLY A 167 -9.09 -7.03 10.41
N GLN A 168 -7.93 -6.76 9.83
CA GLN A 168 -6.69 -6.49 10.57
C GLN A 168 -6.13 -5.09 10.34
N ASN A 169 -6.93 -4.17 9.79
CA ASN A 169 -6.53 -2.79 9.63
C ASN A 169 -7.67 -1.83 10.03
N LEU A 170 -7.38 -0.94 10.95
CA LEU A 170 -8.33 0.04 11.49
C LEU A 170 -8.67 1.12 10.45
N ALA A 171 -7.74 1.45 9.55
CA ALA A 171 -7.85 2.56 8.60
C ALA A 171 -8.80 2.28 7.41
N SER A 172 -9.89 1.57 7.58
CA SER A 172 -10.73 1.03 6.50
C SER A 172 -11.78 1.98 5.94
N SER A 173 -11.97 3.18 6.53
CA SER A 173 -13.00 4.12 6.09
C SER A 173 -12.67 5.58 6.43
N PRO A 174 -13.28 6.56 5.72
CA PRO A 174 -13.13 7.99 6.02
C PRO A 174 -13.49 8.37 7.46
N PHE A 175 -14.43 7.70 8.07
CA PHE A 175 -14.78 7.90 9.48
C PHE A 175 -13.60 7.57 10.41
N MET A 176 -12.94 6.43 10.17
CA MET A 176 -11.76 6.02 10.94
C MET A 176 -10.59 6.99 10.73
N TRP A 177 -10.37 7.43 9.48
CA TRP A 177 -9.28 8.36 9.16
C TRP A 177 -9.44 9.70 9.88
N LYS A 178 -10.66 10.25 9.95
CA LYS A 178 -10.95 11.50 10.71
C LYS A 178 -10.54 11.35 12.16
N LYS A 179 -11.00 10.28 12.83
CA LYS A 179 -10.63 10.00 14.22
C LYS A 179 -9.11 9.87 14.41
N MET A 180 -8.41 9.18 13.50
CA MET A 180 -6.97 9.02 13.56
C MET A 180 -6.23 10.36 13.40
N PHE A 181 -6.65 11.20 12.45
CA PHE A 181 -6.03 12.51 12.21
C PHE A 181 -6.38 13.54 13.31
N GLU A 182 -7.51 13.39 13.99
CA GLU A 182 -7.84 14.17 15.20
C GLU A 182 -6.94 13.78 16.40
N ILE A 183 -6.61 12.50 16.54
CA ILE A 183 -5.71 12.00 17.58
C ILE A 183 -4.26 12.40 17.31
N ILE A 184 -3.82 12.30 16.06
CA ILE A 184 -2.45 12.62 15.62
C ILE A 184 -2.53 13.67 14.49
N PRO A 185 -2.62 14.97 14.81
CA PRO A 185 -2.75 16.06 13.83
C PRO A 185 -1.37 16.44 13.23
N SER A 186 -0.68 15.47 12.62
CA SER A 186 0.66 15.62 12.05
C SER A 186 0.62 15.74 10.53
N ASP A 187 1.50 16.57 9.95
CA ASP A 187 1.73 16.65 8.50
C ASP A 187 2.55 15.48 7.96
N TYR A 188 3.08 14.64 8.83
CA TYR A 188 3.78 13.41 8.50
C TYR A 188 2.91 12.16 8.59
N PHE A 189 1.64 12.32 8.93
CA PHE A 189 0.66 11.24 9.02
C PHE A 189 -0.48 11.45 8.03
N GLY A 190 -0.66 10.51 7.10
CA GLY A 190 -1.64 10.60 6.02
C GLY A 190 -1.99 9.24 5.42
N LEU A 191 -2.41 9.23 4.17
CA LEU A 191 -2.92 8.05 3.47
C LEU A 191 -2.01 7.63 2.33
N SER A 192 -1.82 6.33 2.17
CA SER A 192 -1.56 5.65 0.90
C SER A 192 -2.93 5.19 0.38
N TYR A 193 -3.52 5.99 -0.52
CA TYR A 193 -4.92 5.83 -0.88
C TYR A 193 -5.10 4.83 -2.02
N ASP A 194 -5.90 3.79 -1.77
CA ASP A 194 -6.34 2.80 -2.74
C ASP A 194 -7.87 2.88 -2.95
N PRO A 195 -8.35 3.27 -4.14
CA PRO A 195 -9.78 3.38 -4.42
C PRO A 195 -10.49 2.02 -4.42
N SER A 196 -9.79 0.91 -4.70
CA SER A 196 -10.40 -0.41 -4.81
C SER A 196 -11.02 -0.88 -3.50
N HIS A 197 -10.42 -0.51 -2.37
CA HIS A 197 -10.90 -0.89 -1.05
C HIS A 197 -12.19 -0.16 -0.64
N LEU A 198 -12.42 1.05 -1.13
CA LEU A 198 -13.70 1.73 -0.95
C LEU A 198 -14.74 1.18 -1.92
N TYR A 199 -14.36 0.95 -3.18
CA TYR A 199 -15.23 0.34 -4.18
C TYR A 199 -15.72 -1.04 -3.72
N LEU A 200 -14.85 -1.87 -3.13
CA LEU A 200 -15.21 -3.15 -2.50
C LEU A 200 -16.33 -2.98 -1.46
N GLN A 201 -16.23 -1.94 -0.64
CA GLN A 201 -17.21 -1.62 0.40
C GLN A 201 -18.46 -0.87 -0.12
N ARG A 202 -18.60 -0.70 -1.44
CA ARG A 202 -19.68 0.07 -2.07
C ARG A 202 -19.71 1.54 -1.64
N MET A 203 -18.56 2.08 -1.27
CA MET A 203 -18.39 3.49 -0.90
C MET A 203 -17.97 4.32 -2.12
N ASP A 204 -18.25 5.63 -2.06
CA ASP A 204 -17.74 6.58 -3.04
C ASP A 204 -16.22 6.75 -2.87
N TYR A 205 -15.46 6.25 -3.84
CA TYR A 205 -13.99 6.32 -3.84
C TYR A 205 -13.43 7.63 -4.42
N LEU A 206 -14.27 8.54 -4.91
CA LEU A 206 -13.82 9.84 -5.43
C LEU A 206 -13.93 10.94 -4.36
N LYS A 207 -14.97 10.86 -3.52
CA LYS A 207 -15.21 11.85 -2.47
C LYS A 207 -14.01 12.07 -1.54
N PRO A 208 -13.29 11.02 -1.08
CA PRO A 208 -12.14 11.20 -0.21
C PRO A 208 -10.98 11.97 -0.83
N LEU A 209 -10.82 11.93 -2.17
CA LEU A 209 -9.75 12.67 -2.85
C LEU A 209 -9.83 14.18 -2.54
N LYS A 210 -11.04 14.73 -2.53
CA LYS A 210 -11.26 16.14 -2.19
C LYS A 210 -11.20 16.38 -0.68
N GLU A 211 -11.81 15.50 0.11
CA GLU A 211 -11.95 15.69 1.56
C GLU A 211 -10.61 15.56 2.29
N PHE A 212 -9.73 14.67 1.81
CA PHE A 212 -8.43 14.38 2.44
C PHE A 212 -7.23 14.76 1.56
N LYS A 213 -7.39 15.70 0.62
CA LYS A 213 -6.37 16.06 -0.38
C LYS A 213 -4.98 16.32 0.22
N ASP A 214 -4.94 16.99 1.38
CA ASP A 214 -3.69 17.36 2.07
C ASP A 214 -3.10 16.20 2.91
N LYS A 215 -3.83 15.09 3.01
CA LYS A 215 -3.43 13.86 3.71
C LYS A 215 -3.15 12.69 2.77
N ILE A 216 -3.32 12.84 1.46
CA ILE A 216 -3.01 11.79 0.49
C ILE A 216 -1.56 11.94 0.05
N PHE A 217 -0.69 11.08 0.57
CA PHE A 217 0.76 11.11 0.30
C PHE A 217 1.17 10.18 -0.81
N HIS A 218 0.42 9.09 -1.00
CA HIS A 218 0.67 8.08 -2.00
C HIS A 218 -0.64 7.51 -2.53
N ILE A 219 -0.61 6.90 -3.72
CA ILE A 219 -1.78 6.28 -4.34
C ILE A 219 -1.40 4.92 -4.87
N HIS A 220 -2.26 3.94 -4.62
CA HIS A 220 -2.24 2.66 -5.32
C HIS A 220 -3.26 2.64 -6.45
N PHE A 221 -2.81 2.25 -7.64
CA PHE A 221 -3.65 1.90 -8.76
C PHE A 221 -3.89 0.40 -8.75
N LYS A 222 -4.87 -0.01 -7.99
CA LYS A 222 -5.38 -1.37 -7.88
C LYS A 222 -6.83 -1.42 -8.29
N ASP A 223 -7.22 -2.42 -9.02
CA ASP A 223 -8.60 -2.58 -9.46
C ASP A 223 -9.25 -3.81 -8.85
N ILE A 224 -10.57 -3.84 -8.91
CA ILE A 224 -11.38 -4.93 -8.41
C ILE A 224 -12.66 -5.04 -9.22
N ARG A 225 -13.07 -6.26 -9.53
CA ARG A 225 -14.36 -6.53 -10.15
C ARG A 225 -15.33 -7.07 -9.11
N LEU A 226 -16.55 -6.51 -9.10
CA LEU A 226 -17.64 -6.99 -8.27
C LEU A 226 -18.68 -7.70 -9.16
N PHE A 227 -19.20 -8.83 -8.69
CA PHE A 227 -20.17 -9.66 -9.37
C PHE A 227 -21.52 -9.52 -8.63
N ASN A 228 -22.46 -8.78 -9.22
CA ASN A 228 -23.75 -8.48 -8.59
C ASN A 228 -24.62 -9.72 -8.39
N ASP A 229 -24.60 -10.66 -9.34
CA ASP A 229 -25.25 -11.95 -9.25
C ASP A 229 -24.77 -12.77 -8.04
N LEU A 230 -23.48 -12.75 -7.75
CA LEU A 230 -22.93 -13.41 -6.56
C LEU A 230 -23.26 -12.66 -5.27
N ILE A 231 -23.42 -11.32 -5.33
CA ILE A 231 -23.93 -10.55 -4.18
C ILE A 231 -25.38 -10.93 -3.88
N ASP A 232 -26.20 -11.04 -4.92
CA ASP A 232 -27.62 -11.41 -4.78
C ASP A 232 -27.79 -12.84 -4.23
N GLU A 233 -26.84 -13.75 -4.56
CA GLU A 233 -26.87 -15.14 -4.09
C GLU A 233 -26.28 -15.29 -2.67
N TYR A 234 -25.12 -14.69 -2.40
CA TYR A 234 -24.35 -14.94 -1.16
C TYR A 234 -24.40 -13.78 -0.16
N GLY A 235 -24.81 -12.58 -0.57
CA GLY A 235 -24.72 -11.36 0.24
C GLY A 235 -23.33 -10.83 0.39
N VAL A 236 -23.22 -9.56 0.86
CA VAL A 236 -21.92 -8.87 1.06
C VAL A 236 -21.15 -9.38 2.28
N PHE A 237 -21.79 -10.07 3.20
CA PHE A 237 -21.17 -10.64 4.41
C PHE A 237 -20.70 -12.08 4.23
N THR A 238 -20.74 -12.61 3.00
CA THR A 238 -20.22 -13.95 2.73
C THR A 238 -18.72 -14.03 3.01
N TYR A 239 -18.30 -15.15 3.57
CA TYR A 239 -16.88 -15.42 3.75
C TYR A 239 -16.51 -16.82 3.17
N PRO A 240 -15.47 -16.93 2.32
CA PRO A 240 -14.68 -15.83 1.74
C PRO A 240 -15.54 -14.87 0.89
N LEU A 241 -15.03 -13.67 0.59
CA LEU A 241 -15.73 -12.66 -0.23
C LEU A 241 -15.86 -13.16 -1.67
N ARG A 242 -16.93 -13.94 -1.94
CA ARG A 242 -17.15 -14.64 -3.21
C ARG A 242 -17.51 -13.72 -4.37
N TYR A 243 -18.05 -12.55 -4.06
CA TYR A 243 -18.59 -11.59 -5.01
C TYR A 243 -17.57 -10.63 -5.61
N MET A 244 -16.30 -10.81 -5.28
CA MET A 244 -15.23 -9.92 -5.75
C MET A 244 -14.02 -10.68 -6.30
N LYS A 245 -13.30 -10.04 -7.20
CA LYS A 245 -12.03 -10.52 -7.72
C LYS A 245 -11.08 -9.35 -7.91
N PRO A 246 -9.89 -9.33 -7.29
CA PRO A 246 -8.87 -8.36 -7.61
C PRO A 246 -8.51 -8.43 -9.09
N LYS A 247 -8.25 -7.28 -9.70
CA LYS A 247 -7.95 -7.13 -11.12
C LYS A 247 -6.80 -6.15 -11.34
N ILE A 248 -6.09 -6.30 -12.44
CA ILE A 248 -5.18 -5.27 -12.88
C ILE A 248 -5.96 -4.00 -13.23
N PRO A 249 -5.37 -2.79 -13.05
CA PRO A 249 -6.01 -1.53 -13.41
C PRO A 249 -6.58 -1.53 -14.82
N GLY A 250 -7.86 -1.18 -14.94
CA GLY A 250 -8.62 -1.14 -16.19
C GLY A 250 -9.37 -2.42 -16.56
N GLU A 251 -9.19 -3.51 -15.80
CA GLU A 251 -9.96 -4.76 -15.96
C GLU A 251 -11.02 -4.97 -14.85
N GLY A 252 -11.10 -4.07 -13.90
CA GLY A 252 -12.08 -4.09 -12.81
C GLY A 252 -13.23 -3.12 -13.00
N GLY A 253 -13.63 -2.44 -11.94
CA GLY A 253 -14.77 -1.54 -11.90
C GLY A 253 -14.45 -0.10 -11.55
N ILE A 254 -13.18 0.26 -11.37
CA ILE A 254 -12.77 1.63 -11.10
C ILE A 254 -12.77 2.44 -12.41
N ASP A 255 -13.45 3.59 -12.40
CA ASP A 255 -13.36 4.55 -13.50
C ASP A 255 -12.05 5.34 -13.38
N TRP A 256 -10.99 4.81 -13.98
CA TRP A 256 -9.66 5.39 -13.94
C TRP A 256 -9.57 6.74 -14.63
N LYS A 257 -10.37 6.99 -15.65
CA LYS A 257 -10.44 8.29 -16.30
C LYS A 257 -10.92 9.34 -15.31
N LEU A 258 -12.06 9.09 -14.69
CA LEU A 258 -12.64 10.00 -13.71
C LEU A 258 -11.75 10.15 -12.47
N PHE A 259 -11.14 9.05 -12.01
CA PHE A 259 -10.22 9.06 -10.87
C PHE A 259 -8.99 9.96 -11.14
N VAL A 260 -8.36 9.83 -12.30
CA VAL A 260 -7.22 10.68 -12.68
C VAL A 260 -7.63 12.13 -12.90
N GLU A 261 -8.82 12.40 -13.43
CA GLU A 261 -9.38 13.75 -13.54
C GLU A 261 -9.56 14.40 -12.15
N GLU A 262 -10.06 13.65 -11.16
CA GLU A 262 -10.18 14.17 -9.78
C GLU A 262 -8.80 14.41 -9.14
N LEU A 263 -7.80 13.54 -9.38
CA LEU A 263 -6.43 13.78 -8.92
C LEU A 263 -5.84 15.07 -9.51
N LYS A 264 -6.09 15.35 -10.79
CA LYS A 264 -5.68 16.62 -11.43
C LYS A 264 -6.39 17.83 -10.81
N LYS A 265 -7.67 17.72 -10.46
CA LYS A 265 -8.44 18.82 -9.83
C LYS A 265 -7.93 19.19 -8.43
N ILE A 266 -7.40 18.21 -7.67
CA ILE A 266 -6.81 18.46 -6.36
C ILE A 266 -5.32 18.80 -6.42
N ASP A 267 -4.75 18.94 -7.62
CA ASP A 267 -3.32 19.19 -7.87
C ASP A 267 -2.39 18.15 -7.23
N TYR A 268 -2.75 16.87 -7.31
CA TYR A 268 -1.92 15.79 -6.77
C TYR A 268 -0.61 15.65 -7.57
N GLN A 269 0.53 15.93 -6.93
CA GLN A 269 1.84 15.99 -7.60
C GLN A 269 2.76 14.81 -7.31
N TYR A 270 2.36 13.89 -6.42
CA TYR A 270 3.22 12.79 -5.97
C TYR A 270 3.19 11.59 -6.93
N HIS A 271 3.58 10.42 -6.43
CA HIS A 271 3.59 9.18 -7.19
C HIS A 271 2.29 8.40 -7.01
N ALA A 272 1.94 7.61 -8.03
CA ALA A 272 0.88 6.63 -7.96
C ALA A 272 1.42 5.30 -8.48
N CYS A 273 1.48 4.28 -7.62
CA CYS A 273 2.02 2.98 -7.96
C CYS A 273 0.92 1.99 -8.34
N VAL A 274 1.13 1.30 -9.45
CA VAL A 274 0.31 0.16 -9.85
C VAL A 274 0.56 -0.97 -8.86
N GLU A 275 -0.52 -1.48 -8.26
CA GLU A 275 -0.52 -2.66 -7.42
C GLU A 275 -1.27 -3.80 -8.13
N ILE A 276 -0.60 -4.94 -8.27
CA ILE A 276 -1.13 -6.10 -8.98
C ILE A 276 -1.37 -7.24 -7.99
N GLU A 277 -2.62 -7.68 -7.90
CA GLU A 277 -3.05 -8.84 -7.11
C GLU A 277 -4.00 -9.75 -7.89
N ASP A 278 -3.93 -9.73 -9.22
CA ASP A 278 -4.81 -10.48 -10.11
C ASP A 278 -4.30 -11.91 -10.33
N LYS A 279 -4.98 -12.89 -9.73
CA LYS A 279 -4.63 -14.31 -9.85
C LYS A 279 -4.69 -14.85 -11.28
N ASP A 280 -5.37 -14.15 -12.20
CA ASP A 280 -5.43 -14.58 -13.59
C ASP A 280 -4.08 -14.36 -14.32
N TYR A 281 -3.13 -13.65 -13.68
CA TYR A 281 -1.79 -13.36 -14.19
C TYR A 281 -0.64 -13.92 -13.34
N GLU A 282 -0.92 -14.75 -12.32
CA GLU A 282 0.11 -15.21 -11.37
C GLU A 282 0.53 -16.67 -11.58
N ASP A 283 0.17 -17.27 -12.70
CA ASP A 283 0.51 -18.65 -13.04
C ASP A 283 1.95 -18.82 -13.53
N SER A 284 2.59 -17.76 -14.01
CA SER A 284 3.95 -17.75 -14.50
C SER A 284 4.59 -16.36 -14.48
N PHE A 285 5.92 -16.31 -14.48
CA PHE A 285 6.66 -15.04 -14.55
C PHE A 285 6.33 -14.24 -15.82
N GLU A 286 6.10 -14.91 -16.95
CA GLU A 286 5.69 -14.27 -18.19
C GLU A 286 4.28 -13.65 -18.07
N SER A 287 3.35 -14.33 -17.40
CA SER A 287 2.03 -13.75 -17.07
C SER A 287 2.14 -12.52 -16.19
N VAL A 288 2.99 -12.56 -15.16
CA VAL A 288 3.26 -11.39 -14.30
C VAL A 288 3.81 -10.22 -15.11
N LYS A 289 4.79 -10.44 -16.00
CA LYS A 289 5.31 -9.38 -16.89
C LYS A 289 4.22 -8.80 -17.79
N LYS A 290 3.34 -9.66 -18.30
CA LYS A 290 2.18 -9.23 -19.10
C LYS A 290 1.22 -8.36 -18.27
N ALA A 291 0.94 -8.74 -17.01
CA ALA A 291 0.13 -7.93 -16.11
C ALA A 291 0.75 -6.56 -15.85
N ILE A 292 2.06 -6.49 -15.61
CA ILE A 292 2.82 -5.25 -15.41
C ILE A 292 2.67 -4.34 -16.64
N LYS A 293 2.89 -4.89 -17.84
CA LYS A 293 2.76 -4.14 -19.11
C LYS A 293 1.33 -3.66 -19.33
N ASN A 294 0.33 -4.54 -19.21
CA ASN A 294 -1.07 -4.21 -19.43
C ASN A 294 -1.56 -3.15 -18.45
N SER A 295 -1.17 -3.26 -17.18
CA SER A 295 -1.51 -2.27 -16.15
C SER A 295 -1.00 -0.88 -16.51
N PHE A 296 0.24 -0.77 -16.95
CA PHE A 296 0.81 0.49 -17.41
C PHE A 296 0.02 1.05 -18.60
N ASP A 297 -0.18 0.24 -19.64
CA ASP A 297 -0.88 0.65 -20.85
C ASP A 297 -2.35 1.08 -20.58
N ASN A 298 -3.00 0.44 -19.60
CA ASN A 298 -4.35 0.76 -19.21
C ASN A 298 -4.48 2.11 -18.50
N VAL A 299 -3.49 2.53 -17.73
CA VAL A 299 -3.57 3.76 -16.94
C VAL A 299 -2.90 4.96 -17.61
N ILE A 300 -1.78 4.76 -18.35
CA ILE A 300 -1.00 5.85 -18.95
C ILE A 300 -1.81 6.74 -19.91
N LYS A 301 -2.83 6.18 -20.54
CA LYS A 301 -3.70 6.90 -21.49
C LYS A 301 -4.53 8.03 -20.84
N TYR A 302 -4.59 8.11 -19.53
CA TYR A 302 -5.34 9.14 -18.78
C TYR A 302 -4.42 10.27 -18.28
N PHE A 303 -3.11 10.12 -18.38
CA PHE A 303 -2.09 11.08 -17.97
C PHE A 303 -1.69 12.00 -19.12
#